data_90aa5d468a27e8e0b68503a27e6dea81
#
_entry.id   90aa5d468a27e8e0b68503a27e6dea81
#
_cell.length_a   1.000
_cell.length_b   1.000
_cell.length_c   1.000
_cell.angle_alpha   90.00
_cell.angle_beta   90.00
_cell.angle_gamma   90.00
#
_symmetry.space_group_name_H-M   'P 1'
#
loop_
_entity.id
_entity.type
_entity.pdbx_description
1 polymer ?
#
loop_
_entity_poly.entity_id
_entity_poly.type
_entity_poly.pdbx_seq_one_letter_code
_entity_poly.pdbx_strand_id
1 'polypeptide(L)'
;MKNIIFLIVFLMSGMCYGQKDFIWEKIDSVPKSKSQIYSDTKLFIAEEWKSAQSVIQNDDKDAGIVLIKGASTQNIFFQLNDHIYSFYYTISFYMKENKYRILINNVYCYSGRCGNYEWPKMDCSDSYPGFKNAGMNENRYFTLMNNLKNELQAIFNSYIKFISSPISPSKDW
;
A
#
# COMPACT_ATOMS: atom_id res chain seq x y z
N MET A 1 -28.58 -33.82 21.58
CA MET A 1 -27.51 -32.91 22.06
C MET A 1 -26.32 -32.78 21.13
N LYS A 2 -25.88 -33.81 20.36
CA LYS A 2 -24.78 -33.69 19.38
C LYS A 2 -25.01 -32.69 18.24
N ASN A 3 -26.24 -32.52 17.76
CA ASN A 3 -26.56 -31.65 16.61
C ASN A 3 -26.59 -30.15 16.98
N ILE A 4 -26.76 -29.81 18.26
CA ILE A 4 -26.80 -28.42 18.73
C ILE A 4 -25.36 -27.84 18.80
N ILE A 5 -24.39 -28.69 19.17
CA ILE A 5 -22.97 -28.28 19.25
C ILE A 5 -22.42 -27.96 17.85
N PHE A 6 -22.85 -28.69 16.82
CA PHE A 6 -22.43 -28.45 15.44
C PHE A 6 -22.97 -27.12 14.88
N LEU A 7 -24.19 -26.75 15.27
CA LEU A 7 -24.80 -25.48 14.86
C LEU A 7 -24.11 -24.26 15.51
N ILE A 8 -23.67 -24.38 16.77
CA ILE A 8 -22.97 -23.31 17.49
C ILE A 8 -21.57 -23.07 16.91
N VAL A 9 -20.86 -24.13 16.51
CA VAL A 9 -19.53 -24.01 15.89
C VAL A 9 -19.63 -23.35 14.50
N PHE A 10 -20.70 -23.60 13.74
CA PHE A 10 -20.93 -22.98 12.43
C PHE A 10 -21.33 -21.51 12.55
N LEU A 11 -22.00 -21.09 13.62
CA LEU A 11 -22.35 -19.69 13.89
C LEU A 11 -21.17 -18.85 14.39
N MET A 12 -20.14 -19.46 14.97
CA MET A 12 -18.93 -18.74 15.41
C MET A 12 -17.89 -18.53 14.31
N SER A 13 -17.97 -19.23 13.18
CA SER A 13 -17.05 -19.06 12.05
C SER A 13 -17.35 -17.86 11.15
N GLY A 14 -18.44 -17.12 11.43
CA GLY A 14 -18.85 -15.93 10.68
C GLY A 14 -18.37 -14.58 11.24
N MET A 15 -17.68 -14.54 12.36
CA MET A 15 -17.24 -13.30 12.99
C MET A 15 -15.72 -13.25 13.07
N CYS A 16 -15.06 -12.79 12.05
CA CYS A 16 -13.81 -12.01 12.07
C CYS A 16 -13.22 -11.88 10.68
N TYR A 17 -13.78 -11.02 9.85
CA TYR A 17 -12.99 -10.37 8.81
C TYR A 17 -13.32 -8.88 8.82
N GLY A 18 -12.79 -8.19 9.81
CA GLY A 18 -12.49 -6.80 9.64
C GLY A 18 -11.40 -6.73 8.57
N GLN A 19 -11.77 -6.65 7.31
CA GLN A 19 -10.84 -6.35 6.23
C GLN A 19 -10.20 -5.02 6.58
N LYS A 20 -8.89 -5.04 6.88
CA LYS A 20 -8.10 -3.81 6.92
C LYS A 20 -8.04 -3.32 5.48
N ASP A 21 -8.84 -2.32 5.15
CA ASP A 21 -9.10 -1.84 3.78
C ASP A 21 -7.85 -1.36 3.01
N PHE A 22 -6.69 -1.29 3.68
CA PHE A 22 -5.43 -0.78 3.13
C PHE A 22 -4.26 -1.73 3.36
N ILE A 23 -4.48 -3.02 3.10
CA ILE A 23 -3.39 -4.01 3.04
C ILE A 23 -3.48 -4.74 1.71
N TRP A 24 -2.40 -4.69 0.93
CA TRP A 24 -2.23 -5.50 -0.27
C TRP A 24 -1.05 -6.41 -0.08
N GLU A 25 -1.25 -7.68 -0.29
CA GLU A 25 -0.19 -8.67 -0.20
C GLU A 25 -0.28 -9.65 -1.37
N LYS A 26 0.85 -9.97 -1.96
CA LYS A 26 1.01 -11.07 -2.90
C LYS A 26 2.33 -11.78 -2.66
N ILE A 27 2.24 -13.10 -2.63
CA ILE A 27 3.38 -14.00 -2.70
C ILE A 27 3.22 -14.81 -3.98
N ASP A 28 4.23 -14.79 -4.84
CA ASP A 28 4.18 -15.51 -6.12
C ASP A 28 5.56 -16.03 -6.52
N SER A 29 5.58 -16.91 -7.50
CA SER A 29 6.80 -17.48 -8.06
C SER A 29 7.12 -16.87 -9.41
N VAL A 30 8.40 -16.66 -9.69
CA VAL A 30 8.91 -16.14 -10.95
C VAL A 30 10.22 -16.85 -11.27
N PRO A 31 10.48 -17.26 -12.55
CA PRO A 31 11.69 -18.00 -12.91
C PRO A 31 12.92 -17.09 -12.97
N LYS A 32 13.27 -16.50 -11.85
CA LYS A 32 14.38 -15.55 -11.69
C LYS A 32 15.14 -15.85 -10.40
N SER A 33 16.48 -15.69 -10.45
CA SER A 33 17.28 -15.78 -9.24
C SER A 33 16.93 -14.66 -8.25
N LYS A 34 17.22 -14.86 -6.98
CA LYS A 34 17.07 -13.82 -5.94
C LYS A 34 17.75 -12.52 -6.35
N SER A 35 18.97 -12.60 -6.93
CA SER A 35 19.73 -11.42 -7.35
C SER A 35 19.04 -10.67 -8.50
N GLN A 36 18.45 -11.40 -9.45
CA GLN A 36 17.68 -10.81 -10.54
C GLN A 36 16.41 -10.12 -10.02
N ILE A 37 15.64 -10.81 -9.16
CA ILE A 37 14.44 -10.23 -8.55
C ILE A 37 14.79 -8.96 -7.78
N TYR A 38 15.93 -8.96 -7.04
CA TYR A 38 16.40 -7.78 -6.33
C TYR A 38 16.74 -6.63 -7.30
N SER A 39 17.49 -6.89 -8.36
CA SER A 39 17.85 -5.87 -9.35
C SER A 39 16.62 -5.30 -10.05
N ASP A 40 15.68 -6.16 -10.45
CA ASP A 40 14.43 -5.76 -11.08
C ASP A 40 13.57 -4.92 -10.12
N THR A 41 13.53 -5.29 -8.84
CA THR A 41 12.82 -4.51 -7.81
C THR A 41 13.43 -3.12 -7.63
N LYS A 42 14.77 -3.01 -7.62
CA LYS A 42 15.46 -1.71 -7.55
C LYS A 42 15.19 -0.86 -8.78
N LEU A 43 15.15 -1.47 -9.97
CA LEU A 43 14.81 -0.79 -11.21
C LEU A 43 13.37 -0.29 -11.18
N PHE A 44 12.41 -1.14 -10.79
CA PHE A 44 11.01 -0.74 -10.62
C PHE A 44 10.87 0.47 -9.68
N ILE A 45 11.56 0.45 -8.53
CA ILE A 45 11.53 1.58 -7.59
C ILE A 45 12.10 2.85 -8.25
N ALA A 46 13.16 2.73 -9.04
CA ALA A 46 13.76 3.88 -9.72
C ALA A 46 12.86 4.46 -10.81
N GLU A 47 12.07 3.63 -11.49
CA GLU A 47 11.11 4.06 -12.52
C GLU A 47 9.84 4.67 -11.91
N GLU A 48 9.33 4.09 -10.83
CA GLU A 48 8.07 4.53 -10.21
C GLU A 48 8.25 5.82 -9.38
N TRP A 49 9.39 5.98 -8.69
CA TRP A 49 9.67 7.16 -7.87
C TRP A 49 10.82 7.98 -8.43
N LYS A 50 10.60 9.27 -8.65
CA LYS A 50 11.61 10.22 -9.19
C LYS A 50 12.92 10.25 -8.40
N SER A 51 12.90 9.88 -7.12
CA SER A 51 14.08 9.80 -6.25
C SER A 51 14.01 8.50 -5.44
N ALA A 52 14.53 7.43 -6.02
CA ALA A 52 14.59 6.13 -5.35
C ALA A 52 15.30 6.20 -3.99
N GLN A 53 16.38 6.97 -3.89
CA GLN A 53 17.14 7.14 -2.64
C GLN A 53 16.32 7.77 -1.52
N SER A 54 15.39 8.68 -1.83
CA SER A 54 14.59 9.36 -0.81
C SER A 54 13.49 8.47 -0.23
N VAL A 55 13.01 7.49 -1.00
CA VAL A 55 11.92 6.60 -0.57
C VAL A 55 12.42 5.31 0.08
N ILE A 56 13.64 4.84 -0.26
CA ILE A 56 14.21 3.62 0.31
C ILE A 56 14.61 3.86 1.76
N GLN A 57 14.06 3.06 2.66
CA GLN A 57 14.32 3.11 4.11
C GLN A 57 15.20 1.95 4.58
N ASN A 58 15.12 0.83 3.90
CA ASN A 58 15.96 -0.34 4.14
C ASN A 58 16.29 -1.00 2.81
N ASP A 59 17.53 -1.39 2.64
CA ASP A 59 18.08 -2.00 1.42
C ASP A 59 19.08 -3.08 1.81
N ASP A 60 18.58 -4.29 2.02
CA ASP A 60 19.36 -5.45 2.41
C ASP A 60 19.34 -6.51 1.30
N LYS A 61 20.38 -6.49 0.46
CA LYS A 61 20.54 -7.43 -0.64
C LYS A 61 20.73 -8.86 -0.15
N ASP A 62 21.44 -9.03 0.96
CA ASP A 62 21.76 -10.37 1.49
C ASP A 62 20.54 -11.01 2.14
N ALA A 63 19.74 -10.26 2.86
CA ALA A 63 18.44 -10.71 3.33
C ALA A 63 17.41 -10.81 2.19
N GLY A 64 17.60 -10.09 1.09
CA GLY A 64 16.62 -9.96 0.00
C GLY A 64 15.42 -9.16 0.42
N ILE A 65 15.65 -7.99 1.03
CA ILE A 65 14.60 -7.11 1.55
C ILE A 65 14.87 -5.70 1.06
N VAL A 66 13.84 -5.08 0.47
CA VAL A 66 13.80 -3.64 0.22
C VAL A 66 12.53 -3.09 0.83
N LEU A 67 12.65 -2.03 1.62
CA LEU A 67 11.53 -1.35 2.23
C LEU A 67 11.53 0.10 1.79
N ILE A 68 10.38 0.58 1.31
CA ILE A 68 10.21 1.97 0.92
C ILE A 68 9.06 2.63 1.69
N LYS A 69 9.17 3.94 1.87
CA LYS A 69 8.06 4.80 2.29
C LYS A 69 7.66 5.68 1.11
N GLY A 70 6.42 5.52 0.68
CA GLY A 70 5.82 6.35 -0.34
C GLY A 70 4.90 7.41 0.27
N ALA A 71 4.59 8.41 -0.54
CA ALA A 71 3.61 9.43 -0.22
C ALA A 71 2.73 9.69 -1.44
N SER A 72 1.44 9.89 -1.19
CA SER A 72 0.44 10.32 -2.16
C SER A 72 -0.19 11.62 -1.69
N THR A 73 -0.39 12.55 -2.58
CA THR A 73 -1.05 13.81 -2.28
C THR A 73 -2.35 13.89 -3.05
N GLN A 74 -3.44 14.00 -2.31
CA GLN A 74 -4.79 14.13 -2.86
C GLN A 74 -5.29 15.55 -2.63
N ASN A 75 -5.80 16.19 -3.68
CA ASN A 75 -6.38 17.52 -3.60
C ASN A 75 -7.90 17.44 -3.79
N ILE A 76 -8.66 18.01 -2.86
CA ILE A 76 -10.11 18.15 -3.00
C ILE A 76 -10.47 19.62 -2.90
N PHE A 77 -11.07 20.13 -3.97
CA PHE A 77 -11.65 21.48 -3.99
C PHE A 77 -12.97 21.50 -3.21
N PHE A 78 -13.05 22.36 -2.20
CA PHE A 78 -14.28 22.52 -1.42
C PHE A 78 -14.40 23.93 -0.83
N GLN A 79 -15.62 24.50 -0.88
CA GLN A 79 -15.92 25.83 -0.36
C GLN A 79 -14.93 26.93 -0.81
N LEU A 80 -14.61 26.95 -2.11
CA LEU A 80 -13.66 27.87 -2.73
C LEU A 80 -12.20 27.74 -2.28
N ASN A 81 -11.86 26.65 -1.59
CA ASN A 81 -10.51 26.36 -1.14
C ASN A 81 -10.07 24.96 -1.57
N ASP A 82 -8.76 24.84 -1.87
CA ASP A 82 -8.10 23.56 -2.05
C ASP A 82 -7.73 22.95 -0.69
N HIS A 83 -8.19 21.75 -0.48
CA HIS A 83 -7.79 20.95 0.69
C HIS A 83 -6.84 19.86 0.25
N ILE A 84 -5.59 19.95 0.70
CA ILE A 84 -4.54 19.00 0.37
C ILE A 84 -4.42 17.96 1.48
N TYR A 85 -4.52 16.69 1.12
CA TYR A 85 -4.35 15.55 2.02
C TYR A 85 -3.12 14.75 1.60
N SER A 86 -2.19 14.56 2.52
CA SER A 86 -1.00 13.76 2.29
C SER A 86 -1.17 12.40 2.97
N PHE A 87 -1.06 11.36 2.18
CA PHE A 87 -1.11 9.98 2.64
C PHE A 87 0.28 9.37 2.55
N TYR A 88 0.65 8.61 3.56
CA TYR A 88 1.91 7.90 3.61
C TYR A 88 1.63 6.41 3.70
N TYR A 89 2.50 5.62 3.11
CA TYR A 89 2.39 4.17 3.09
C TYR A 89 3.76 3.51 3.10
N THR A 90 3.80 2.25 3.46
CA THR A 90 5.00 1.42 3.42
C THR A 90 4.81 0.33 2.39
N ILE A 91 5.82 0.11 1.53
CA ILE A 91 5.90 -1.05 0.66
C ILE A 91 7.13 -1.86 1.05
N SER A 92 6.92 -3.14 1.33
CA SER A 92 7.97 -4.09 1.63
C SER A 92 8.07 -5.12 0.51
N PHE A 93 9.25 -5.27 -0.05
CA PHE A 93 9.58 -6.27 -1.05
C PHE A 93 10.50 -7.31 -0.40
N TYR A 94 10.11 -8.57 -0.51
CA TYR A 94 10.90 -9.70 -0.02
C TYR A 94 11.21 -10.62 -1.20
N MET A 95 12.46 -11.02 -1.34
CA MET A 95 12.96 -11.75 -2.47
C MET A 95 13.71 -13.01 -2.02
N LYS A 96 13.36 -14.13 -2.64
CA LYS A 96 14.03 -15.42 -2.51
C LYS A 96 14.28 -15.99 -3.90
N GLU A 97 14.99 -17.10 -3.97
CA GLU A 97 15.17 -17.83 -5.20
C GLU A 97 13.79 -18.23 -5.78
N ASN A 98 13.53 -17.85 -7.03
CA ASN A 98 12.30 -18.11 -7.77
C ASN A 98 11.00 -17.63 -7.09
N LYS A 99 11.08 -16.67 -6.14
CA LYS A 99 9.92 -16.24 -5.37
C LYS A 99 10.06 -14.81 -4.87
N TYR A 100 8.94 -14.08 -4.90
CA TYR A 100 8.85 -12.75 -4.30
C TYR A 100 7.60 -12.61 -3.43
N ARG A 101 7.63 -11.62 -2.55
CA ARG A 101 6.48 -11.11 -1.81
C ARG A 101 6.50 -9.60 -1.88
N ILE A 102 5.37 -9.00 -2.21
CA ILE A 102 5.11 -7.57 -2.03
C ILE A 102 4.04 -7.39 -0.97
N LEU A 103 4.24 -6.44 -0.08
CA LEU A 103 3.30 -6.05 0.97
C LEU A 103 3.19 -4.53 1.01
N ILE A 104 1.99 -3.99 0.80
CA ILE A 104 1.66 -2.57 1.05
C ILE A 104 0.85 -2.50 2.32
N ASN A 105 1.28 -1.70 3.28
CA ASN A 105 0.62 -1.51 4.57
C ASN A 105 0.97 -0.16 5.21
N ASN A 106 0.58 0.03 6.47
CA ASN A 106 0.85 1.25 7.25
C ASN A 106 0.39 2.52 6.53
N VAL A 107 -0.80 2.48 5.95
CA VAL A 107 -1.38 3.61 5.24
C VAL A 107 -2.00 4.57 6.25
N TYR A 108 -1.54 5.81 6.27
CA TYR A 108 -2.08 6.83 7.15
C TYR A 108 -2.12 8.19 6.46
N CYS A 109 -3.09 9.00 6.84
CA CYS A 109 -3.20 10.38 6.44
C CYS A 109 -2.44 11.25 7.45
N TYR A 110 -1.53 12.07 6.97
CA TYR A 110 -0.91 13.11 7.75
C TYR A 110 -1.40 14.45 7.23
N SER A 111 -2.28 15.05 7.99
CA SER A 111 -2.67 16.45 7.95
C SER A 111 -2.82 17.09 6.57
N GLY A 112 -4.04 17.40 6.20
CA GLY A 112 -4.29 18.50 5.29
C GLY A 112 -4.04 19.81 6.02
N ARG A 113 -3.26 20.74 5.45
CA ARG A 113 -3.28 22.13 5.91
C ARG A 113 -4.56 22.76 5.40
N CYS A 114 -5.43 23.18 6.33
CA CYS A 114 -6.43 24.20 6.04
C CYS A 114 -6.00 25.45 6.81
N GLY A 115 -5.31 26.35 6.15
CA GLY A 115 -4.73 27.52 6.79
C GLY A 115 -3.65 27.16 7.83
N ASN A 116 -3.79 27.64 9.07
CA ASN A 116 -2.84 27.39 10.18
C ASN A 116 -3.21 26.16 11.04
N TYR A 117 -4.16 25.34 10.61
CA TYR A 117 -4.62 24.19 11.38
C TYR A 117 -3.91 22.92 10.90
N GLU A 118 -3.18 22.25 11.78
CA GLU A 118 -2.59 20.94 11.53
C GLU A 118 -3.53 19.84 12.05
N TRP A 119 -3.89 18.91 11.17
CA TRP A 119 -4.72 17.77 11.53
C TRP A 119 -3.86 16.67 12.17
N PRO A 120 -4.38 15.92 13.15
CA PRO A 120 -3.65 14.80 13.72
C PRO A 120 -3.43 13.69 12.68
N LYS A 121 -2.37 12.92 12.88
CA LYS A 121 -2.13 11.69 12.10
C LYS A 121 -3.32 10.74 12.26
N MET A 122 -3.89 10.31 11.13
CA MET A 122 -5.03 9.38 11.11
C MET A 122 -4.63 8.09 10.38
N ASP A 123 -4.88 6.95 11.00
CA ASP A 123 -4.73 5.65 10.33
C ASP A 123 -5.86 5.47 9.33
N CYS A 124 -5.54 5.16 8.07
CA CYS A 124 -6.55 4.92 7.04
C CYS A 124 -7.30 3.58 7.23
N SER A 125 -6.87 2.74 8.16
CA SER A 125 -7.65 1.58 8.61
C SER A 125 -8.81 1.98 9.54
N ASP A 126 -8.81 3.24 10.04
CA ASP A 126 -9.91 3.75 10.84
C ASP A 126 -11.14 3.99 9.95
N SER A 127 -12.30 3.69 10.51
CA SER A 127 -13.56 3.97 9.86
C SER A 127 -13.83 5.47 9.78
N TYR A 128 -14.77 5.88 8.90
CA TYR A 128 -15.20 7.29 8.78
C TYR A 128 -15.43 8.04 10.11
N PRO A 129 -15.98 7.43 11.18
CA PRO A 129 -16.12 8.14 12.45
C PRO A 129 -14.86 8.76 13.02
N GLY A 130 -13.69 8.13 12.84
CA GLY A 130 -12.40 8.73 13.23
C GLY A 130 -12.08 10.00 12.43
N PHE A 131 -12.32 9.98 11.14
CA PHE A 131 -12.13 11.14 10.26
C PHE A 131 -13.16 12.24 10.45
N LYS A 132 -14.39 11.90 10.86
CA LYS A 132 -15.43 12.87 11.20
C LYS A 132 -15.01 13.79 12.33
N ASN A 133 -14.33 13.27 13.34
CA ASN A 133 -13.83 14.06 14.47
C ASN A 133 -12.78 15.10 14.02
N ALA A 134 -12.14 14.86 12.88
CA ALA A 134 -11.22 15.79 12.23
C ALA A 134 -11.95 16.74 11.23
N GLY A 135 -13.27 16.82 11.24
CA GLY A 135 -14.06 17.75 10.41
C GLY A 135 -14.24 17.32 8.96
N MET A 136 -13.89 16.08 8.61
CA MET A 136 -14.11 15.53 7.28
C MET A 136 -15.57 15.09 7.13
N ASN A 137 -16.24 15.47 6.04
CA ASN A 137 -17.54 14.93 5.75
C ASN A 137 -17.43 13.58 5.02
N GLU A 138 -18.49 12.79 5.10
CA GLU A 138 -18.54 11.41 4.63
C GLU A 138 -18.21 11.26 3.14
N ASN A 139 -18.80 12.11 2.29
CA ASN A 139 -18.56 12.06 0.86
C ASN A 139 -17.09 12.32 0.48
N ARG A 140 -16.45 13.27 1.16
CA ARG A 140 -15.01 13.52 0.96
C ARG A 140 -14.16 12.37 1.43
N TYR A 141 -14.48 11.81 2.60
CA TYR A 141 -13.81 10.62 3.09
C TYR A 141 -13.83 9.50 2.05
N PHE A 142 -15.00 9.15 1.54
CA PHE A 142 -15.11 8.08 0.53
C PHE A 142 -14.38 8.42 -0.78
N THR A 143 -14.45 9.67 -1.22
CA THR A 143 -13.70 10.11 -2.42
C THR A 143 -12.20 9.95 -2.23
N LEU A 144 -11.65 10.45 -1.12
CA LEU A 144 -10.23 10.33 -0.79
C LEU A 144 -9.78 8.88 -0.67
N MET A 145 -10.53 8.06 0.07
CA MET A 145 -10.20 6.66 0.28
C MET A 145 -10.25 5.85 -1.03
N ASN A 146 -11.22 6.11 -1.88
CA ASN A 146 -11.30 5.44 -3.18
C ASN A 146 -10.15 5.85 -4.11
N ASN A 147 -9.79 7.13 -4.16
CA ASN A 147 -8.66 7.60 -4.96
C ASN A 147 -7.35 6.97 -4.49
N LEU A 148 -7.10 7.00 -3.19
CA LEU A 148 -5.92 6.39 -2.59
C LEU A 148 -5.86 4.88 -2.86
N LYS A 149 -6.98 4.18 -2.68
CA LYS A 149 -7.08 2.75 -2.93
C LYS A 149 -6.76 2.40 -4.38
N ASN A 150 -7.27 3.18 -5.33
CA ASN A 150 -7.00 2.99 -6.75
C ASN A 150 -5.51 3.22 -7.08
N GLU A 151 -4.90 4.25 -6.50
CA GLU A 151 -3.47 4.56 -6.68
C GLU A 151 -2.59 3.43 -6.14
N LEU A 152 -2.81 2.99 -4.89
CA LEU A 152 -2.03 1.92 -4.29
C LEU A 152 -2.23 0.58 -5.01
N GLN A 153 -3.44 0.31 -5.47
CA GLN A 153 -3.73 -0.88 -6.29
C GLN A 153 -3.02 -0.81 -7.65
N ALA A 154 -2.90 0.37 -8.25
CA ALA A 154 -2.16 0.54 -9.50
C ALA A 154 -0.66 0.27 -9.31
N ILE A 155 -0.03 0.81 -8.27
CA ILE A 155 1.37 0.54 -7.92
C ILE A 155 1.58 -0.97 -7.68
N PHE A 156 0.70 -1.59 -6.92
CA PHE A 156 0.76 -3.02 -6.63
C PHE A 156 0.70 -3.87 -7.90
N ASN A 157 -0.25 -3.58 -8.78
CA ASN A 157 -0.42 -4.30 -10.05
C ASN A 157 0.76 -4.03 -11.02
N SER A 158 1.28 -2.79 -11.05
CA SER A 158 2.44 -2.43 -11.86
C SER A 158 3.68 -3.25 -11.47
N TYR A 159 3.94 -3.39 -10.16
CA TYR A 159 5.04 -4.23 -9.70
C TYR A 159 4.87 -5.70 -10.10
N ILE A 160 3.68 -6.26 -9.91
CA ILE A 160 3.40 -7.66 -10.29
C ILE A 160 3.65 -7.89 -11.77
N LYS A 161 3.17 -6.98 -12.62
CA LYS A 161 3.40 -7.02 -14.05
C LYS A 161 4.88 -6.90 -14.39
N PHE A 162 5.58 -5.96 -13.77
CA PHE A 162 6.99 -5.70 -14.02
C PHE A 162 7.86 -6.91 -13.67
N ILE A 163 7.71 -7.45 -12.45
CA ILE A 163 8.52 -8.57 -11.97
C ILE A 163 8.26 -9.87 -12.73
N SER A 164 7.04 -10.05 -13.21
CA SER A 164 6.63 -11.24 -14.00
C SER A 164 7.01 -11.13 -15.47
N SER A 165 7.46 -9.97 -15.94
CA SER A 165 7.91 -9.80 -17.33
C SER A 165 9.17 -10.64 -17.59
N PRO A 166 9.29 -11.27 -18.77
CA PRO A 166 10.52 -11.95 -19.14
C PRO A 166 11.67 -10.94 -19.07
N ILE A 167 12.83 -11.42 -18.63
CA ILE A 167 14.05 -10.61 -18.62
C ILE A 167 14.22 -10.02 -20.01
N SER A 168 14.13 -8.70 -20.14
CA SER A 168 14.52 -8.05 -21.38
C SER A 168 15.99 -8.42 -21.58
N PRO A 169 16.38 -9.06 -22.70
CA PRO A 169 17.79 -9.27 -22.96
C PRO A 169 18.45 -7.90 -22.85
N SER A 170 19.52 -7.83 -22.07
CA SER A 170 20.35 -6.63 -22.01
C SER A 170 20.56 -6.19 -23.46
N LYS A 171 20.08 -5.00 -23.80
CA LYS A 171 20.47 -4.43 -25.09
C LYS A 171 21.99 -4.37 -25.01
N ASP A 172 22.64 -5.19 -25.82
CA ASP A 172 24.08 -5.08 -26.04
C ASP A 172 24.33 -3.64 -26.45
N TRP A 173 25.07 -2.94 -25.60
CA TRP A 173 25.50 -1.57 -25.82
C TRP A 173 26.60 -1.54 -26.87
#